data_dc20212c1f5efcc96e442b639684b33d
#
_entry.id   dc20212c1f5efcc96e442b639684b33d
#
_cell.length_a   1.000
_cell.length_b   1.000
_cell.length_c   1.000
_cell.angle_alpha   90.00
_cell.angle_beta   90.00
_cell.angle_gamma   90.00
#
_symmetry.space_group_name_H-M   'P 1'
#
loop_
_entity.id
_entity.type
_entity.pdbx_description
1 polymer ?
#
loop_
_entity_poly.entity_id
_entity_poly.type
_entity_poly.pdbx_seq_one_letter_code
_entity_poly.pdbx_strand_id
1 'polypeptide(L)'
;MKKLILALLCFMPLCSVAQLVACRQMVNDGYNFWLYLPDDYADTMSEKKPVIMFLHGKSLSGNNLEKVRTYGPLDALAKGREIDAIVIAPQTNDGWSPKKVMNVYDWVKEHYVIDTNRFYVIGMSMGGYGTLDFAATYPEKIAAAMAMCGGCNVRDVCGLNTLPLWIIHGTADRAVPMSKSIAVMDAMRECGSTDLLRFTKLQGGDHGSPARIFYLKETYEWLFSHRLSDSLRSVNTDYEITMKTLKNAYSDLSGKQKTLKVKDSKPEKPRNDKNVSDSDGEIYCVNSGDTLTRIARMHGTTVSELCRLNHLKETSILQIGQKIRVK
;
A
#
# COMPACT_ATOMS: atom_id res chain seq x y z
N MET A 1 -47.96 42.59 7.27
CA MET A 1 -47.66 41.20 7.60
C MET A 1 -46.69 40.70 6.54
N LYS A 2 -45.38 40.66 6.85
CA LYS A 2 -44.33 40.16 5.96
C LYS A 2 -44.22 38.64 6.16
N LYS A 3 -44.52 37.85 5.14
CA LYS A 3 -44.34 36.39 5.16
C LYS A 3 -42.84 36.09 5.00
N LEU A 4 -42.25 35.54 6.05
CA LEU A 4 -40.88 35.01 6.06
C LEU A 4 -40.92 33.64 5.36
N ILE A 5 -40.38 33.55 4.14
CA ILE A 5 -40.19 32.27 3.45
C ILE A 5 -38.90 31.69 4.00
N LEU A 6 -39.02 30.69 4.85
CA LEU A 6 -37.88 29.87 5.35
C LEU A 6 -37.49 28.90 4.23
N ALA A 7 -36.44 29.22 3.50
CA ALA A 7 -35.86 28.29 2.53
C ALA A 7 -35.17 27.17 3.29
N LEU A 8 -35.77 25.99 3.33
CA LEU A 8 -35.20 24.76 3.84
C LEU A 8 -34.14 24.30 2.84
N LEU A 9 -32.88 24.65 3.08
CA LEU A 9 -31.73 24.07 2.34
C LEU A 9 -31.64 22.58 2.74
N CYS A 10 -32.23 21.73 1.91
CA CYS A 10 -32.02 20.29 1.97
C CYS A 10 -30.54 20.03 1.63
N PHE A 11 -29.72 19.85 2.65
CA PHE A 11 -28.40 19.21 2.49
C PHE A 11 -28.65 17.76 2.08
N MET A 12 -28.73 17.51 0.78
CA MET A 12 -28.58 16.15 0.27
C MET A 12 -27.14 15.74 0.55
N PRO A 13 -26.88 14.65 1.30
CA PRO A 13 -25.55 14.11 1.39
C PRO A 13 -25.12 13.75 -0.04
N LEU A 14 -24.04 14.35 -0.51
CA LEU A 14 -23.34 13.89 -1.71
C LEU A 14 -22.91 12.45 -1.42
N CYS A 15 -23.72 11.46 -1.86
CA CYS A 15 -23.31 10.07 -1.87
C CYS A 15 -22.05 10.00 -2.75
N SER A 16 -20.91 9.97 -2.11
CA SER A 16 -19.66 9.64 -2.78
C SER A 16 -19.80 8.20 -3.31
N VAL A 17 -19.48 7.99 -4.56
CA VAL A 17 -19.55 6.67 -5.21
C VAL A 17 -18.13 6.18 -5.36
N ALA A 18 -17.88 4.91 -5.03
CA ALA A 18 -16.57 4.28 -5.20
C ALA A 18 -15.96 4.62 -6.55
N GLN A 19 -14.70 5.01 -6.52
CA GLN A 19 -13.97 5.44 -7.70
C GLN A 19 -12.82 4.48 -7.98
N LEU A 20 -12.65 4.13 -9.23
CA LEU A 20 -11.49 3.40 -9.72
C LEU A 20 -10.73 4.28 -10.71
N VAL A 21 -9.53 4.70 -10.32
CA VAL A 21 -8.72 5.66 -11.06
C VAL A 21 -7.55 4.95 -11.74
N ALA A 22 -7.43 5.09 -13.07
CA ALA A 22 -6.29 4.59 -13.82
C ALA A 22 -5.13 5.60 -13.77
N CYS A 23 -4.09 5.31 -12.99
CA CYS A 23 -2.90 6.13 -12.85
C CYS A 23 -1.81 5.66 -13.81
N ARG A 24 -1.61 6.37 -14.92
CA ARG A 24 -0.64 6.02 -15.96
C ARG A 24 0.45 7.09 -16.05
N GLN A 25 1.72 6.67 -15.98
CA GLN A 25 2.91 7.55 -16.05
C GLN A 25 2.89 8.70 -15.01
N MET A 26 2.25 8.44 -13.86
CA MET A 26 2.12 9.43 -12.78
C MET A 26 3.33 9.43 -11.85
N VAL A 27 4.04 8.30 -11.74
CA VAL A 27 5.11 8.09 -10.79
C VAL A 27 6.42 7.89 -11.53
N ASN A 28 7.37 8.80 -11.30
CA ASN A 28 8.73 8.65 -11.83
C ASN A 28 9.41 7.43 -11.16
N ASP A 29 10.06 6.58 -11.96
CA ASP A 29 10.65 5.30 -11.50
C ASP A 29 9.65 4.47 -10.68
N GLY A 30 8.39 4.42 -11.13
CA GLY A 30 7.29 3.67 -10.50
C GLY A 30 6.61 2.75 -11.50
N TYR A 31 5.38 2.41 -11.20
CA TYR A 31 4.50 1.58 -12.02
C TYR A 31 3.24 2.34 -12.42
N ASN A 32 2.61 1.97 -13.54
CA ASN A 32 1.21 2.28 -13.77
C ASN A 32 0.37 1.46 -12.79
N PHE A 33 -0.72 2.03 -12.26
CA PHE A 33 -1.54 1.36 -11.27
C PHE A 33 -3.00 1.76 -11.32
N TRP A 34 -3.86 0.90 -10.82
CA TRP A 34 -5.21 1.25 -10.42
C TRP A 34 -5.22 1.74 -8.98
N LEU A 35 -5.97 2.80 -8.75
CA LEU A 35 -6.29 3.31 -7.42
C LEU A 35 -7.79 3.22 -7.19
N TYR A 36 -8.20 2.40 -6.22
CA TYR A 36 -9.57 2.34 -5.76
C TYR A 36 -9.73 3.23 -4.53
N LEU A 37 -10.76 4.07 -4.55
CA LEU A 37 -11.21 4.89 -3.43
C LEU A 37 -12.59 4.39 -2.99
N PRO A 38 -12.82 4.05 -1.71
CA PRO A 38 -14.10 3.57 -1.21
C PRO A 38 -15.22 4.60 -1.35
N ASP A 39 -16.48 4.16 -1.24
CA ASP A 39 -17.66 5.00 -1.48
C ASP A 39 -17.72 6.24 -0.61
N ASP A 40 -17.24 6.16 0.61
CA ASP A 40 -17.23 7.23 1.59
C ASP A 40 -15.90 8.03 1.61
N TYR A 41 -14.98 7.75 0.70
CA TYR A 41 -13.73 8.50 0.64
C TYR A 41 -14.00 9.96 0.25
N ALA A 42 -13.54 10.88 1.09
CA ALA A 42 -13.53 12.31 0.81
C ALA A 42 -12.18 12.91 1.21
N ASP A 43 -11.73 13.87 0.43
CA ASP A 43 -10.43 14.54 0.61
C ASP A 43 -10.32 15.38 1.90
N THR A 44 -11.46 15.62 2.55
CA THR A 44 -11.59 16.40 3.79
C THR A 44 -11.91 15.53 4.99
N MET A 45 -11.70 14.20 4.89
CA MET A 45 -12.08 13.25 5.94
C MET A 45 -11.34 13.51 7.25
N SER A 46 -12.10 13.49 8.35
CA SER A 46 -11.54 13.40 9.70
C SER A 46 -10.96 12.00 9.98
N GLU A 47 -11.52 10.96 9.35
CA GLU A 47 -11.04 9.57 9.46
C GLU A 47 -10.29 9.14 8.20
N LYS A 48 -8.99 8.89 8.37
CA LYS A 48 -8.10 8.46 7.30
C LYS A 48 -8.32 6.99 6.97
N LYS A 49 -8.37 6.65 5.68
CA LYS A 49 -8.56 5.25 5.22
C LYS A 49 -7.26 4.46 5.22
N PRO A 50 -7.32 3.15 5.60
CA PRO A 50 -6.21 2.23 5.41
C PRO A 50 -5.84 2.08 3.94
N VAL A 51 -4.63 1.58 3.68
CA VAL A 51 -4.12 1.36 2.32
C VAL A 51 -3.71 -0.09 2.15
N ILE A 52 -4.15 -0.70 1.06
CA ILE A 52 -3.71 -2.03 0.63
C ILE A 52 -2.94 -1.90 -0.68
N MET A 53 -1.69 -2.33 -0.70
CA MET A 53 -0.89 -2.54 -1.90
C MET A 53 -1.07 -3.98 -2.36
N PHE A 54 -1.63 -4.17 -3.56
CA PHE A 54 -1.80 -5.49 -4.17
C PHE A 54 -0.74 -5.74 -5.25
N LEU A 55 0.09 -6.74 -5.05
CA LEU A 55 1.10 -7.16 -6.01
C LEU A 55 0.65 -8.42 -6.75
N HIS A 56 0.41 -8.29 -8.05
CA HIS A 56 -0.15 -9.38 -8.86
C HIS A 56 0.88 -10.45 -9.23
N GLY A 57 0.40 -11.63 -9.59
CA GLY A 57 1.18 -12.72 -10.15
C GLY A 57 1.51 -12.56 -11.65
N LYS A 58 2.34 -13.45 -12.20
CA LYS A 58 2.83 -13.40 -13.59
C LYS A 58 1.73 -13.31 -14.64
N SER A 59 0.57 -13.91 -14.40
CA SER A 59 -0.56 -13.93 -15.35
C SER A 59 -1.10 -12.54 -15.70
N LEU A 60 -0.93 -11.55 -14.80
CA LEU A 60 -1.40 -10.18 -15.01
C LEU A 60 -0.30 -9.24 -15.51
N SER A 61 0.90 -9.76 -15.77
CA SER A 61 2.02 -8.97 -16.30
C SER A 61 1.70 -8.37 -17.66
N GLY A 62 2.29 -7.23 -17.94
CA GLY A 62 2.18 -6.55 -19.23
C GLY A 62 1.93 -5.05 -19.10
N ASN A 63 1.53 -4.44 -20.21
CA ASN A 63 1.27 -3.01 -20.33
C ASN A 63 -0.25 -2.68 -20.43
N ASN A 64 -1.10 -3.70 -20.32
CA ASN A 64 -2.54 -3.51 -20.29
C ASN A 64 -3.02 -3.54 -18.85
N LEU A 65 -3.19 -2.37 -18.27
CA LEU A 65 -3.58 -2.20 -16.86
C LEU A 65 -4.94 -2.86 -16.53
N GLU A 66 -5.85 -3.03 -17.52
CA GLU A 66 -7.13 -3.71 -17.33
C GLU A 66 -6.97 -5.16 -16.84
N LYS A 67 -5.88 -5.84 -17.19
CA LYS A 67 -5.60 -7.20 -16.70
C LYS A 67 -5.55 -7.27 -15.18
N VAL A 68 -5.07 -6.21 -14.50
CA VAL A 68 -4.95 -6.19 -13.04
C VAL A 68 -6.30 -6.26 -12.33
N ARG A 69 -7.40 -6.03 -13.05
CA ARG A 69 -8.77 -6.11 -12.54
C ARG A 69 -9.39 -7.50 -12.63
N THR A 70 -8.70 -8.48 -13.22
CA THR A 70 -9.29 -9.80 -13.51
C THR A 70 -9.18 -10.81 -12.37
N TYR A 71 -8.36 -10.57 -11.37
CA TYR A 71 -8.37 -11.23 -10.06
C TYR A 71 -7.73 -10.35 -9.00
N GLY A 72 -7.87 -10.74 -7.72
CA GLY A 72 -7.33 -9.97 -6.59
C GLY A 72 -8.36 -9.01 -6.00
N PRO A 73 -7.94 -8.04 -5.19
CA PRO A 73 -8.86 -7.15 -4.47
C PRO A 73 -9.81 -6.36 -5.38
N LEU A 74 -9.35 -5.94 -6.57
CA LEU A 74 -10.20 -5.16 -7.49
C LEU A 74 -11.32 -6.02 -8.09
N ASP A 75 -11.06 -7.28 -8.41
CA ASP A 75 -12.09 -8.20 -8.87
C ASP A 75 -13.02 -8.61 -7.70
N ALA A 76 -12.47 -8.76 -6.49
CA ALA A 76 -13.29 -9.02 -5.31
C ALA A 76 -14.27 -7.87 -5.03
N LEU A 77 -13.83 -6.61 -5.13
CA LEU A 77 -14.68 -5.43 -5.05
C LEU A 77 -15.78 -5.44 -6.13
N ALA A 78 -15.42 -5.72 -7.38
CA ALA A 78 -16.37 -5.80 -8.48
C ALA A 78 -17.41 -6.92 -8.27
N LYS A 79 -17.07 -7.99 -7.57
CA LYS A 79 -17.95 -9.10 -7.19
C LYS A 79 -18.72 -8.86 -5.89
N GLY A 80 -18.58 -7.68 -5.28
CA GLY A 80 -19.36 -7.28 -4.11
C GLY A 80 -18.65 -7.50 -2.75
N ARG A 81 -17.34 -7.83 -2.74
CA ARG A 81 -16.58 -7.78 -1.48
C ARG A 81 -16.47 -6.34 -1.02
N GLU A 82 -16.87 -6.07 0.19
CA GLU A 82 -16.64 -4.80 0.84
C GLU A 82 -15.20 -4.76 1.37
N ILE A 83 -14.46 -3.72 0.97
CA ILE A 83 -13.10 -3.44 1.41
C ILE A 83 -13.05 -1.97 1.79
N ASP A 84 -13.07 -1.68 3.08
CA ASP A 84 -13.01 -0.31 3.60
C ASP A 84 -11.55 0.18 3.66
N ALA A 85 -10.93 0.25 2.49
CA ALA A 85 -9.56 0.70 2.31
C ALA A 85 -9.35 1.28 0.91
N ILE A 86 -8.37 2.15 0.78
CA ILE A 86 -7.78 2.49 -0.52
C ILE A 86 -7.01 1.28 -1.02
N VAL A 87 -7.24 0.87 -2.28
CA VAL A 87 -6.47 -0.22 -2.89
C VAL A 87 -5.59 0.33 -4.00
N ILE A 88 -4.29 0.10 -3.89
CA ILE A 88 -3.30 0.40 -4.92
C ILE A 88 -2.94 -0.92 -5.60
N ALA A 89 -3.19 -1.02 -6.91
CA ALA A 89 -2.93 -2.22 -7.68
C ALA A 89 -2.05 -1.90 -8.90
N PRO A 90 -0.72 -1.85 -8.72
CA PRO A 90 0.22 -1.58 -9.80
C PRO A 90 0.32 -2.74 -10.77
N GLN A 91 0.89 -2.47 -11.96
CA GLN A 91 1.21 -3.47 -12.96
C GLN A 91 2.69 -3.46 -13.30
N THR A 92 3.30 -4.64 -13.32
CA THR A 92 4.68 -4.86 -13.79
C THR A 92 4.71 -5.79 -14.99
N ASN A 93 5.81 -5.73 -15.76
CA ASN A 93 6.06 -6.65 -16.88
C ASN A 93 6.75 -7.94 -16.45
N ASP A 94 7.70 -7.85 -15.50
CA ASP A 94 8.69 -8.91 -15.27
C ASP A 94 9.13 -9.11 -13.82
N GLY A 95 8.43 -8.49 -12.86
CA GLY A 95 8.75 -8.64 -11.44
C GLY A 95 8.58 -7.35 -10.66
N TRP A 96 8.78 -7.43 -9.36
CA TRP A 96 8.53 -6.33 -8.43
C TRP A 96 9.85 -5.76 -7.90
N SER A 97 10.04 -4.47 -8.04
CA SER A 97 11.11 -3.73 -7.38
C SER A 97 10.55 -3.06 -6.13
N PRO A 98 11.07 -3.36 -4.93
CA PRO A 98 10.64 -2.70 -3.69
C PRO A 98 10.66 -1.17 -3.79
N LYS A 99 11.71 -0.61 -4.40
CA LYS A 99 11.83 0.83 -4.60
C LYS A 99 10.69 1.40 -5.45
N LYS A 100 10.36 0.76 -6.59
CA LYS A 100 9.28 1.23 -7.45
C LYS A 100 7.90 1.12 -6.79
N VAL A 101 7.68 0.07 -5.98
CA VAL A 101 6.47 -0.09 -5.18
C VAL A 101 6.37 1.05 -4.14
N MET A 102 7.49 1.37 -3.48
CA MET A 102 7.55 2.48 -2.53
C MET A 102 7.27 3.83 -3.19
N ASN A 103 7.84 4.08 -4.38
CA ASN A 103 7.59 5.31 -5.12
C ASN A 103 6.09 5.49 -5.45
N VAL A 104 5.38 4.39 -5.77
CA VAL A 104 3.91 4.43 -5.98
C VAL A 104 3.18 4.75 -4.68
N TYR A 105 3.56 4.12 -3.56
CA TYR A 105 2.97 4.41 -2.26
C TYR A 105 3.20 5.86 -1.84
N ASP A 106 4.42 6.38 -1.98
CA ASP A 106 4.75 7.77 -1.62
C ASP A 106 3.95 8.76 -2.46
N TRP A 107 3.82 8.50 -3.76
CA TRP A 107 2.97 9.33 -4.62
C TRP A 107 1.51 9.35 -4.14
N VAL A 108 0.93 8.19 -3.78
CA VAL A 108 -0.45 8.13 -3.26
C VAL A 108 -0.55 8.88 -1.93
N LYS A 109 0.42 8.74 -1.03
CA LYS A 109 0.48 9.47 0.24
C LYS A 109 0.53 10.99 0.07
N GLU A 110 1.18 11.48 -1.00
CA GLU A 110 1.27 12.91 -1.31
C GLU A 110 -0.02 13.48 -1.90
N HIS A 111 -0.83 12.65 -2.57
CA HIS A 111 -2.00 13.09 -3.33
C HIS A 111 -3.34 12.75 -2.66
N TYR A 112 -3.35 11.83 -1.70
CA TYR A 112 -4.57 11.34 -1.05
C TYR A 112 -4.44 11.32 0.48
N VAL A 113 -5.57 11.49 1.17
CA VAL A 113 -5.63 11.38 2.63
C VAL A 113 -5.65 9.91 3.03
N ILE A 114 -4.54 9.40 3.56
CA ILE A 114 -4.37 7.99 3.93
C ILE A 114 -3.97 7.83 5.41
N ASP A 115 -4.29 6.67 5.99
CA ASP A 115 -3.76 6.27 7.31
C ASP A 115 -2.43 5.53 7.13
N THR A 116 -1.34 6.21 7.35
CA THR A 116 0.02 5.64 7.25
C THR A 116 0.33 4.59 8.31
N ASN A 117 -0.46 4.51 9.39
CA ASN A 117 -0.38 3.45 10.40
C ASN A 117 -1.07 2.16 9.98
N ARG A 118 -1.86 2.20 8.92
CA ARG A 118 -2.61 1.07 8.38
C ARG A 118 -2.28 0.84 6.90
N PHE A 119 -0.99 0.64 6.63
CA PHE A 119 -0.51 0.26 5.29
C PHE A 119 -0.19 -1.23 5.25
N TYR A 120 -0.82 -1.93 4.31
CA TYR A 120 -0.74 -3.39 4.15
C TYR A 120 -0.27 -3.75 2.77
N VAL A 121 0.43 -4.89 2.66
CA VAL A 121 0.90 -5.42 1.37
C VAL A 121 0.45 -6.87 1.22
N ILE A 122 -0.18 -7.16 0.08
CA ILE A 122 -0.66 -8.52 -0.23
C ILE A 122 -0.29 -8.91 -1.65
N GLY A 123 0.06 -10.16 -1.87
CA GLY A 123 0.36 -10.63 -3.21
C GLY A 123 0.51 -12.13 -3.31
N MET A 124 0.40 -12.65 -4.54
CA MET A 124 0.45 -14.08 -4.82
C MET A 124 1.46 -14.39 -5.92
N SER A 125 2.15 -15.54 -5.82
CA SER A 125 3.09 -16.02 -6.84
C SER A 125 4.22 -15.01 -7.03
N MET A 126 4.47 -14.48 -8.22
CA MET A 126 5.38 -13.35 -8.44
C MET A 126 5.06 -12.17 -7.50
N GLY A 127 3.77 -11.91 -7.22
CA GLY A 127 3.35 -10.90 -6.23
C GLY A 127 3.63 -11.33 -4.78
N GLY A 128 3.63 -12.63 -4.49
CA GLY A 128 4.07 -13.17 -3.19
C GLY A 128 5.55 -12.91 -2.95
N TYR A 129 6.39 -13.10 -3.99
CA TYR A 129 7.80 -12.68 -3.95
C TYR A 129 7.91 -11.17 -3.73
N GLY A 130 7.19 -10.37 -4.53
CA GLY A 130 7.21 -8.92 -4.38
C GLY A 130 6.76 -8.43 -3.01
N THR A 131 5.79 -9.12 -2.40
CA THR A 131 5.34 -8.82 -1.03
C THR A 131 6.43 -9.06 0.00
N LEU A 132 7.12 -10.20 -0.08
CA LEU A 132 8.21 -10.54 0.84
C LEU A 132 9.44 -9.64 0.61
N ASP A 133 9.81 -9.40 -0.65
CA ASP A 133 10.91 -8.50 -1.00
C ASP A 133 10.66 -7.07 -0.50
N PHE A 134 9.42 -6.57 -0.67
CA PHE A 134 9.04 -5.24 -0.23
C PHE A 134 8.98 -5.15 1.30
N ALA A 135 8.38 -6.15 1.96
CA ALA A 135 8.26 -6.18 3.41
C ALA A 135 9.62 -6.34 4.10
N ALA A 136 10.55 -7.11 3.53
CA ALA A 136 11.92 -7.21 4.04
C ALA A 136 12.70 -5.90 3.89
N THR A 137 12.42 -5.14 2.80
CA THR A 137 13.15 -3.89 2.50
C THR A 137 12.64 -2.69 3.30
N TYR A 138 11.32 -2.62 3.56
CA TYR A 138 10.66 -1.48 4.23
C TYR A 138 9.73 -1.92 5.37
N PRO A 139 10.21 -2.74 6.31
CA PRO A 139 9.37 -3.32 7.36
C PRO A 139 8.73 -2.26 8.27
N GLU A 140 9.41 -1.12 8.45
CA GLU A 140 8.97 -0.01 9.28
C GLU A 140 7.79 0.79 8.68
N LYS A 141 7.42 0.52 7.43
CA LYS A 141 6.28 1.18 6.77
C LYS A 141 5.00 0.34 6.83
N ILE A 142 5.11 -0.95 7.12
CA ILE A 142 4.05 -1.93 6.89
C ILE A 142 3.41 -2.36 8.21
N ALA A 143 2.09 -2.23 8.31
CA ALA A 143 1.32 -2.68 9.46
C ALA A 143 1.20 -4.21 9.49
N ALA A 144 0.93 -4.84 8.36
CA ALA A 144 0.96 -6.29 8.17
C ALA A 144 1.14 -6.65 6.70
N ALA A 145 1.67 -7.85 6.42
CA ALA A 145 1.83 -8.37 5.06
C ALA A 145 1.27 -9.80 4.94
N MET A 146 0.70 -10.12 3.77
CA MET A 146 0.21 -11.46 3.44
C MET A 146 0.80 -11.92 2.11
N ALA A 147 1.68 -12.92 2.15
CA ALA A 147 2.37 -13.45 0.98
C ALA A 147 1.89 -14.86 0.65
N MET A 148 1.43 -15.05 -0.58
CA MET A 148 0.87 -16.33 -1.03
C MET A 148 1.73 -16.96 -2.12
N CYS A 149 2.11 -18.23 -1.96
CA CYS A 149 2.85 -19.03 -2.94
C CYS A 149 4.11 -18.32 -3.45
N GLY A 150 4.88 -17.69 -2.55
CA GLY A 150 6.07 -16.90 -2.91
C GLY A 150 7.34 -17.42 -2.26
N GLY A 151 8.43 -16.75 -2.57
CA GLY A 151 9.72 -16.79 -1.91
C GLY A 151 10.24 -15.37 -1.75
N CYS A 152 11.52 -15.19 -1.41
CA CYS A 152 12.17 -13.90 -1.28
C CYS A 152 13.44 -13.86 -2.14
N ASN A 153 13.68 -12.73 -2.83
CA ASN A 153 14.86 -12.51 -3.64
C ASN A 153 15.89 -11.61 -2.94
N VAL A 154 15.47 -10.80 -1.96
CA VAL A 154 16.41 -10.01 -1.17
C VAL A 154 17.19 -10.90 -0.21
N ARG A 155 18.46 -10.53 0.01
CA ARG A 155 19.36 -11.34 0.86
C ARG A 155 19.02 -11.19 2.34
N ASP A 156 18.78 -9.97 2.76
CA ASP A 156 18.44 -9.65 4.15
C ASP A 156 16.94 -9.72 4.36
N VAL A 157 16.50 -10.77 5.02
CA VAL A 157 15.09 -11.00 5.36
C VAL A 157 14.76 -10.66 6.81
N CYS A 158 15.73 -10.17 7.60
CA CYS A 158 15.57 -9.94 9.03
C CYS A 158 14.45 -8.92 9.34
N GLY A 159 14.21 -7.99 8.42
CA GLY A 159 13.09 -7.05 8.51
C GLY A 159 11.72 -7.74 8.61
N LEU A 160 11.56 -8.94 8.03
CA LEU A 160 10.31 -9.71 8.10
C LEU A 160 9.94 -10.13 9.54
N ASN A 161 10.92 -10.23 10.45
CA ASN A 161 10.67 -10.58 11.85
C ASN A 161 10.05 -9.44 12.66
N THR A 162 9.97 -8.22 12.10
CA THR A 162 9.53 -7.02 12.81
C THR A 162 8.09 -6.61 12.49
N LEU A 163 7.39 -7.34 11.63
CA LEU A 163 6.01 -7.05 11.24
C LEU A 163 5.13 -8.31 11.26
N PRO A 164 3.83 -8.20 11.55
CA PRO A 164 2.87 -9.28 11.36
C PRO A 164 2.89 -9.77 9.90
N LEU A 165 3.34 -11.00 9.70
CA LEU A 165 3.49 -11.62 8.39
C LEU A 165 2.70 -12.93 8.32
N TRP A 166 1.83 -13.05 7.34
CA TRP A 166 1.13 -14.29 7.05
C TRP A 166 1.60 -14.88 5.71
N ILE A 167 2.31 -15.99 5.77
CA ILE A 167 2.71 -16.76 4.60
C ILE A 167 1.71 -17.90 4.40
N ILE A 168 1.19 -18.07 3.18
CA ILE A 168 0.22 -19.10 2.83
C ILE A 168 0.69 -19.84 1.57
N HIS A 169 0.73 -21.18 1.61
CA HIS A 169 1.22 -21.97 0.49
C HIS A 169 0.45 -23.28 0.32
N GLY A 170 0.16 -23.64 -0.93
CA GLY A 170 -0.45 -24.91 -1.28
C GLY A 170 0.56 -26.06 -1.24
N THR A 171 0.21 -27.19 -0.59
CA THR A 171 1.14 -28.34 -0.48
C THR A 171 1.34 -29.11 -1.78
N ALA A 172 0.43 -28.93 -2.75
CA ALA A 172 0.50 -29.53 -4.09
C ALA A 172 0.90 -28.51 -5.18
N ASP A 173 1.45 -27.33 -4.79
CA ASP A 173 1.92 -26.32 -5.73
C ASP A 173 3.12 -26.82 -6.53
N ARG A 174 2.91 -26.96 -7.87
CA ARG A 174 3.94 -27.41 -8.81
C ARG A 174 4.61 -26.26 -9.57
N ALA A 175 4.04 -25.05 -9.55
CA ALA A 175 4.59 -23.88 -10.24
C ALA A 175 5.63 -23.17 -9.37
N VAL A 176 5.31 -22.97 -8.09
CA VAL A 176 6.24 -22.47 -7.07
C VAL A 176 6.24 -23.48 -5.93
N PRO A 177 7.26 -24.35 -5.82
CA PRO A 177 7.30 -25.34 -4.74
C PRO A 177 7.25 -24.68 -3.35
N MET A 178 6.50 -25.29 -2.43
CA MET A 178 6.35 -24.78 -1.04
C MET A 178 7.70 -24.61 -0.32
N SER A 179 8.75 -25.30 -0.77
CA SER A 179 10.13 -25.14 -0.27
C SER A 179 10.63 -23.69 -0.41
N LYS A 180 10.08 -22.89 -1.34
CA LYS A 180 10.44 -21.46 -1.47
C LYS A 180 9.98 -20.65 -0.26
N SER A 181 8.75 -20.84 0.21
CA SER A 181 8.28 -20.22 1.45
C SER A 181 9.01 -20.79 2.69
N ILE A 182 9.31 -22.09 2.70
CA ILE A 182 10.05 -22.71 3.81
C ILE A 182 11.44 -22.07 3.91
N ALA A 183 12.14 -21.89 2.81
CA ALA A 183 13.48 -21.27 2.79
C ALA A 183 13.46 -19.82 3.35
N VAL A 184 12.40 -19.05 3.08
CA VAL A 184 12.22 -17.72 3.69
C VAL A 184 12.08 -17.83 5.21
N MET A 185 11.24 -18.74 5.69
CA MET A 185 11.03 -18.92 7.12
C MET A 185 12.28 -19.43 7.84
N ASP A 186 13.07 -20.27 7.17
CA ASP A 186 14.34 -20.77 7.74
C ASP A 186 15.34 -19.59 7.85
N ALA A 187 15.47 -18.75 6.81
CA ALA A 187 16.30 -17.56 6.87
C ALA A 187 15.80 -16.55 7.93
N MET A 188 14.47 -16.39 8.12
CA MET A 188 13.92 -15.57 9.20
C MET A 188 14.31 -16.10 10.59
N ARG A 189 14.34 -17.42 10.80
CA ARG A 189 14.76 -18.03 12.07
C ARG A 189 16.24 -17.77 12.36
N GLU A 190 17.07 -17.72 11.34
CA GLU A 190 18.48 -17.33 11.49
C GLU A 190 18.66 -15.88 11.96
N CYS A 191 17.68 -15.00 11.67
CA CYS A 191 17.67 -13.62 12.15
C CYS A 191 17.17 -13.46 13.58
N GLY A 192 16.50 -14.44 14.18
CA GLY A 192 15.95 -14.40 15.54
C GLY A 192 14.50 -14.83 15.66
N SER A 193 13.77 -14.25 16.63
CA SER A 193 12.38 -14.62 16.88
C SER A 193 11.49 -14.43 15.66
N THR A 194 10.59 -15.39 15.44
CA THR A 194 9.56 -15.37 14.39
C THR A 194 8.14 -15.32 14.98
N ASP A 195 7.97 -14.69 16.14
CA ASP A 195 6.68 -14.60 16.84
C ASP A 195 5.61 -13.86 16.06
N LEU A 196 6.02 -13.02 15.11
CA LEU A 196 5.13 -12.28 14.21
C LEU A 196 4.85 -13.01 12.89
N LEU A 197 5.39 -14.23 12.72
CA LEU A 197 5.16 -15.05 11.54
C LEU A 197 4.03 -16.04 11.74
N ARG A 198 3.06 -16.01 10.84
CA ARG A 198 2.06 -17.07 10.69
C ARG A 198 2.28 -17.81 9.38
N PHE A 199 2.25 -19.14 9.41
CA PHE A 199 2.35 -19.98 8.22
C PHE A 199 1.15 -20.91 8.10
N THR A 200 0.43 -20.82 6.97
CA THR A 200 -0.68 -21.72 6.64
C THR A 200 -0.34 -22.62 5.47
N LYS A 201 -0.38 -23.92 5.68
CA LYS A 201 -0.27 -24.94 4.64
C LYS A 201 -1.66 -25.29 4.12
N LEU A 202 -1.97 -24.95 2.88
CA LEU A 202 -3.22 -25.36 2.24
C LEU A 202 -3.07 -26.80 1.75
N GLN A 203 -3.57 -27.73 2.54
CA GLN A 203 -3.41 -29.17 2.29
C GLN A 203 -4.07 -29.58 0.95
N GLY A 204 -3.27 -30.13 0.03
CA GLY A 204 -3.72 -30.48 -1.33
C GLY A 204 -3.96 -29.29 -2.25
N GLY A 205 -3.72 -28.06 -1.78
CA GLY A 205 -3.85 -26.85 -2.58
C GLY A 205 -2.78 -26.76 -3.67
N ASP A 206 -3.21 -26.47 -4.89
CA ASP A 206 -2.33 -26.17 -6.03
C ASP A 206 -1.93 -24.69 -6.06
N HIS A 207 -1.18 -24.28 -7.12
CA HIS A 207 -0.74 -22.90 -7.29
C HIS A 207 -1.88 -21.89 -7.41
N GLY A 208 -3.03 -22.30 -7.98
CA GLY A 208 -4.19 -21.42 -8.18
C GLY A 208 -5.07 -21.26 -6.94
N SER A 209 -5.00 -22.22 -6.01
CA SER A 209 -5.88 -22.25 -4.83
C SER A 209 -5.83 -20.97 -3.99
N PRO A 210 -4.65 -20.37 -3.69
CA PRO A 210 -4.57 -19.17 -2.87
C PRO A 210 -5.17 -17.91 -3.53
N ALA A 211 -5.41 -17.89 -4.84
CA ALA A 211 -6.06 -16.74 -5.49
C ALA A 211 -7.43 -16.43 -4.90
N ARG A 212 -8.10 -17.44 -4.31
CA ARG A 212 -9.41 -17.28 -3.67
C ARG A 212 -9.35 -16.51 -2.34
N ILE A 213 -8.17 -16.38 -1.74
CA ILE A 213 -7.96 -15.64 -0.50
C ILE A 213 -8.38 -14.18 -0.64
N PHE A 214 -8.18 -13.58 -1.81
CA PHE A 214 -8.59 -12.20 -2.07
C PHE A 214 -10.11 -11.97 -1.98
N TYR A 215 -10.92 -13.02 -2.01
CA TYR A 215 -12.38 -12.92 -1.94
C TYR A 215 -12.95 -13.20 -0.55
N LEU A 216 -12.11 -13.63 0.40
CA LEU A 216 -12.50 -13.86 1.78
C LEU A 216 -12.55 -12.53 2.53
N LYS A 217 -13.58 -12.32 3.37
CA LYS A 217 -13.61 -11.16 4.26
C LYS A 217 -12.53 -11.26 5.34
N GLU A 218 -12.21 -12.46 5.80
CA GLU A 218 -11.20 -12.76 6.80
C GLU A 218 -9.81 -12.25 6.38
N THR A 219 -9.53 -12.18 5.08
CA THR A 219 -8.28 -11.60 4.55
C THR A 219 -8.12 -10.14 4.96
N TYR A 220 -9.18 -9.36 4.80
CA TYR A 220 -9.17 -7.93 5.11
C TYR A 220 -9.32 -7.66 6.60
N GLU A 221 -10.16 -8.43 7.28
CA GLU A 221 -10.30 -8.38 8.74
C GLU A 221 -8.97 -8.67 9.43
N TRP A 222 -8.24 -9.70 8.96
CA TRP A 222 -6.90 -9.99 9.49
C TRP A 222 -5.93 -8.83 9.24
N LEU A 223 -5.86 -8.27 8.03
CA LEU A 223 -5.01 -7.13 7.75
C LEU A 223 -5.34 -5.96 8.69
N PHE A 224 -6.63 -5.61 8.81
CA PHE A 224 -7.09 -4.44 9.56
C PHE A 224 -6.98 -4.60 11.08
N SER A 225 -6.78 -5.83 11.57
CA SER A 225 -6.51 -6.08 12.99
C SER A 225 -5.11 -5.66 13.44
N HIS A 226 -4.25 -5.19 12.53
CA HIS A 226 -2.88 -4.78 12.82
C HIS A 226 -2.67 -3.30 12.51
N ARG A 227 -1.87 -2.62 13.34
CA ARG A 227 -1.46 -1.23 13.14
C ARG A 227 0.04 -1.09 13.34
N LEU A 228 0.66 -0.18 12.61
CA LEU A 228 2.09 0.12 12.76
C LEU A 228 2.41 0.74 14.12
N SER A 229 1.46 1.50 14.69
CA SER A 229 1.59 2.16 15.98
C SER A 229 1.35 1.26 17.21
N ASP A 230 1.02 -0.02 17.01
CA ASP A 230 0.80 -0.95 18.12
C ASP A 230 2.10 -1.14 18.92
N SER A 231 2.05 -0.85 20.22
CA SER A 231 3.22 -0.90 21.11
C SER A 231 3.75 -2.32 21.30
N LEU A 232 2.86 -3.31 21.24
CA LEU A 232 3.17 -4.73 21.24
C LEU A 232 2.58 -5.35 19.98
N ARG A 233 3.38 -5.38 18.93
CA ARG A 233 2.96 -6.05 17.69
C ARG A 233 2.79 -7.54 17.95
N SER A 234 1.65 -8.08 17.56
CA SER A 234 1.35 -9.51 17.62
C SER A 234 0.69 -9.96 16.33
N VAL A 235 0.84 -11.22 15.98
CA VAL A 235 0.12 -11.79 14.83
C VAL A 235 -1.23 -12.32 15.32
N ASN A 236 -2.32 -11.86 14.69
CA ASN A 236 -3.65 -12.34 14.99
C ASN A 236 -3.81 -13.78 14.48
N THR A 237 -4.19 -14.72 15.36
CA THR A 237 -4.37 -16.15 15.05
C THR A 237 -5.84 -16.58 15.00
N ASP A 238 -6.80 -15.66 15.23
CA ASP A 238 -8.23 -15.97 15.30
C ASP A 238 -8.84 -16.37 13.95
N TYR A 239 -8.19 -15.95 12.86
CA TYR A 239 -8.65 -16.24 11.50
C TYR A 239 -8.02 -17.54 10.98
N GLU A 240 -8.84 -18.40 10.39
CA GLU A 240 -8.38 -19.65 9.78
C GLU A 240 -8.71 -19.70 8.29
N ILE A 241 -7.69 -19.96 7.45
CA ILE A 241 -7.84 -20.16 6.01
C ILE A 241 -7.49 -21.61 5.69
N THR A 242 -8.49 -22.37 5.21
CA THR A 242 -8.37 -23.77 4.82
C THR A 242 -8.82 -23.95 3.37
N MET A 243 -8.57 -25.12 2.78
CA MET A 243 -9.13 -25.46 1.47
C MET A 243 -10.67 -25.46 1.47
N LYS A 244 -11.33 -25.76 2.62
CA LYS A 244 -12.79 -25.67 2.78
C LYS A 244 -13.24 -24.21 2.72
N THR A 245 -12.57 -23.29 3.43
CA THR A 245 -12.84 -21.86 3.40
C THR A 245 -12.70 -21.32 1.96
N LEU A 246 -11.63 -21.71 1.25
CA LEU A 246 -11.38 -21.29 -0.11
C LEU A 246 -12.44 -21.81 -1.12
N LYS A 247 -12.99 -23.00 -0.92
CA LYS A 247 -14.10 -23.49 -1.75
C LYS A 247 -15.34 -22.59 -1.67
N ASN A 248 -15.56 -21.99 -0.50
CA ASN A 248 -16.70 -21.14 -0.18
C ASN A 248 -16.40 -19.63 -0.30
N ALA A 249 -15.25 -19.25 -0.86
CA ALA A 249 -14.78 -17.87 -0.89
C ALA A 249 -15.73 -16.86 -1.56
N TYR A 250 -16.67 -17.35 -2.35
CA TYR A 250 -17.66 -16.51 -3.04
C TYR A 250 -19.07 -16.58 -2.42
N SER A 251 -19.28 -17.40 -1.39
CA SER A 251 -20.63 -17.70 -0.89
C SER A 251 -21.30 -16.51 -0.20
N ASP A 252 -20.49 -15.60 0.36
CA ASP A 252 -20.96 -14.41 1.07
C ASP A 252 -20.81 -13.12 0.25
N LEU A 253 -20.42 -13.23 -1.03
CA LEU A 253 -20.40 -12.08 -1.91
C LEU A 253 -21.82 -11.68 -2.26
N SER A 254 -22.11 -10.39 -2.11
CA SER A 254 -23.41 -9.88 -2.55
C SER A 254 -23.56 -10.14 -4.04
N GLY A 255 -24.64 -10.82 -4.46
CA GLY A 255 -24.91 -11.09 -5.89
C GLY A 255 -25.12 -9.83 -6.75
N LYS A 256 -24.93 -8.65 -6.18
CA LYS A 256 -24.93 -7.35 -6.85
C LYS A 256 -23.50 -7.03 -7.28
N GLN A 257 -23.21 -7.18 -8.56
CA GLN A 257 -22.01 -6.64 -9.14
C GLN A 257 -21.95 -5.13 -8.86
N LYS A 258 -20.88 -4.68 -8.21
CA LYS A 258 -20.65 -3.27 -7.94
C LYS A 258 -20.05 -2.63 -9.20
N THR A 259 -20.79 -1.74 -9.83
CA THR A 259 -20.25 -0.93 -10.94
C THR A 259 -19.30 0.10 -10.38
N LEU A 260 -18.00 -0.12 -10.54
CA LEU A 260 -16.99 0.86 -10.16
C LEU A 260 -16.92 1.95 -11.23
N LYS A 261 -17.10 3.21 -10.87
CA LYS A 261 -16.93 4.32 -11.81
C LYS A 261 -15.44 4.49 -12.10
N VAL A 262 -15.07 4.23 -13.36
CA VAL A 262 -13.69 4.43 -13.84
C VAL A 262 -13.48 5.90 -14.19
N LYS A 263 -12.39 6.47 -13.68
CA LYS A 263 -11.88 7.79 -14.09
C LYS A 263 -10.47 7.62 -14.63
N ASP A 264 -10.16 8.26 -15.75
CA ASP A 264 -8.77 8.47 -16.17
C ASP A 264 -8.20 9.63 -15.36
N SER A 265 -7.11 9.39 -14.65
CA SER A 265 -6.41 10.48 -13.98
C SER A 265 -5.68 11.32 -15.03
N LYS A 266 -6.03 12.60 -15.10
CA LYS A 266 -5.11 13.61 -15.64
C LYS A 266 -4.09 13.92 -14.53
N PRO A 267 -2.81 14.22 -14.86
CA PRO A 267 -1.84 14.65 -13.88
C PRO A 267 -2.38 15.88 -13.15
N GLU A 268 -2.91 15.68 -11.95
CA GLU A 268 -3.22 16.78 -11.05
C GLU A 268 -1.91 17.22 -10.39
N LYS A 269 -1.73 18.54 -10.28
CA LYS A 269 -0.61 19.09 -9.52
C LYS A 269 -0.68 18.57 -8.08
N PRO A 270 0.46 18.32 -7.42
CA PRO A 270 0.51 18.00 -6.01
C PRO A 270 -0.38 18.93 -5.21
N ARG A 271 -1.14 18.39 -4.25
CA ARG A 271 -1.93 19.23 -3.34
C ARG A 271 -0.99 20.22 -2.67
N ASN A 272 -1.14 21.47 -3.02
CA ASN A 272 -0.70 22.53 -2.15
C ASN A 272 -1.63 22.51 -0.94
N ASP A 273 -1.17 22.05 0.20
CA ASP A 273 -1.78 22.35 1.50
C ASP A 273 -1.69 23.88 1.73
N LYS A 274 -2.48 24.63 0.93
CA LYS A 274 -2.69 26.05 1.16
C LYS A 274 -3.86 26.22 2.12
N ASN A 275 -3.58 25.99 3.39
CA ASN A 275 -4.20 26.66 4.51
C ASN A 275 -3.24 26.62 5.71
N VAL A 276 -2.03 27.07 5.49
CA VAL A 276 -1.17 27.65 6.49
C VAL A 276 -0.89 29.07 5.95
N SER A 277 -1.21 30.05 6.73
CA SER A 277 -1.07 31.47 6.46
C SER A 277 0.27 31.81 5.77
N ASP A 278 0.20 32.68 4.74
CA ASP A 278 1.33 33.28 4.04
C ASP A 278 2.41 33.82 5.00
N SER A 279 3.37 32.98 5.39
CA SER A 279 4.65 33.37 6.02
C SER A 279 5.74 32.30 5.92
N ASP A 280 5.50 31.11 5.32
CA ASP A 280 6.48 30.03 5.30
C ASP A 280 7.08 29.83 3.93
N GLY A 281 8.39 30.16 3.81
CA GLY A 281 9.21 30.01 2.63
C GLY A 281 9.30 28.56 2.12
N GLU A 282 9.80 28.40 0.91
CA GLU A 282 9.98 27.12 0.21
C GLU A 282 10.79 26.13 1.08
N ILE A 283 10.26 24.90 1.30
CA ILE A 283 10.89 23.84 2.09
C ILE A 283 11.42 22.75 1.16
N TYR A 284 12.67 22.37 1.34
CA TYR A 284 13.35 21.27 0.70
C TYR A 284 13.56 20.09 1.65
N CYS A 285 13.36 18.87 1.18
CA CYS A 285 13.65 17.65 1.93
C CYS A 285 15.01 17.09 1.51
N VAL A 286 15.93 16.95 2.44
CA VAL A 286 17.32 16.50 2.21
C VAL A 286 17.34 15.05 1.71
N ASN A 287 18.02 14.81 0.60
CA ASN A 287 18.22 13.50 0.00
C ASN A 287 19.65 12.97 0.26
N SER A 288 19.85 11.69 0.01
CA SER A 288 21.18 11.07 0.12
C SER A 288 22.19 11.76 -0.81
N GLY A 289 23.32 12.15 -0.25
CA GLY A 289 24.39 12.87 -0.98
C GLY A 289 24.19 14.38 -1.09
N ASP A 290 23.18 14.96 -0.46
CA ASP A 290 23.01 16.40 -0.41
C ASP A 290 23.98 17.05 0.58
N THR A 291 24.42 18.24 0.20
CA THR A 291 25.19 19.16 1.04
C THR A 291 24.55 20.54 1.03
N LEU A 292 24.80 21.36 2.05
CA LEU A 292 24.30 22.74 2.09
C LEU A 292 24.67 23.51 0.81
N THR A 293 25.88 23.30 0.29
CA THR A 293 26.35 23.94 -0.94
C THR A 293 25.55 23.52 -2.16
N ARG A 294 25.23 22.21 -2.27
CA ARG A 294 24.44 21.67 -3.39
C ARG A 294 23.02 22.21 -3.35
N ILE A 295 22.40 22.18 -2.18
CA ILE A 295 21.03 22.66 -1.98
C ILE A 295 20.94 24.18 -2.25
N ALA A 296 21.88 24.97 -1.72
CA ALA A 296 21.94 26.40 -1.99
C ALA A 296 21.97 26.71 -3.50
N ARG A 297 22.83 26.00 -4.24
CA ARG A 297 22.94 26.17 -5.69
C ARG A 297 21.66 25.75 -6.44
N MET A 298 21.01 24.65 -6.03
CA MET A 298 19.75 24.18 -6.65
C MET A 298 18.62 25.17 -6.47
N HIS A 299 18.55 25.86 -5.34
CA HIS A 299 17.48 26.80 -5.03
C HIS A 299 17.84 28.26 -5.22
N GLY A 300 18.99 28.54 -5.86
CA GLY A 300 19.40 29.92 -6.17
C GLY A 300 19.61 30.79 -4.94
N THR A 301 20.08 30.18 -3.83
CA THR A 301 20.39 30.86 -2.55
C THR A 301 21.84 30.61 -2.16
N THR A 302 22.25 31.10 -0.99
CA THR A 302 23.62 30.93 -0.45
C THR A 302 23.61 29.96 0.74
N VAL A 303 24.75 29.31 1.04
CA VAL A 303 24.90 28.46 2.22
C VAL A 303 24.64 29.26 3.50
N SER A 304 25.12 30.49 3.57
CA SER A 304 24.89 31.39 4.72
C SER A 304 23.41 31.66 4.95
N GLU A 305 22.65 31.91 3.86
CA GLU A 305 21.20 32.14 3.95
C GLU A 305 20.45 30.86 4.36
N LEU A 306 20.80 29.68 3.80
CA LEU A 306 20.26 28.40 4.27
C LEU A 306 20.50 28.18 5.75
N CYS A 307 21.72 28.47 6.23
CA CYS A 307 22.07 28.33 7.63
C CYS A 307 21.24 29.28 8.50
N ARG A 308 21.07 30.53 8.07
CA ARG A 308 20.25 31.53 8.77
C ARG A 308 18.78 31.11 8.86
N LEU A 309 18.19 30.65 7.76
CA LEU A 309 16.78 30.25 7.69
C LEU A 309 16.46 29.03 8.54
N ASN A 310 17.46 28.16 8.78
CA ASN A 310 17.26 26.86 9.43
C ASN A 310 17.98 26.72 10.76
N HIS A 311 18.58 27.79 11.28
CA HIS A 311 19.41 27.76 12.50
C HIS A 311 20.54 26.73 12.45
N LEU A 312 21.14 26.53 11.24
CA LEU A 312 22.23 25.60 11.00
C LEU A 312 23.59 26.36 11.02
N LYS A 313 24.65 25.59 11.22
CA LYS A 313 26.03 26.07 10.97
C LYS A 313 26.50 25.54 9.61
N GLU A 314 27.42 26.20 8.94
CA GLU A 314 27.99 25.72 7.68
C GLU A 314 28.64 24.34 7.80
N THR A 315 29.05 23.95 9.01
CA THR A 315 29.60 22.64 9.36
C THR A 315 28.54 21.62 9.78
N SER A 316 27.24 21.98 9.77
CA SER A 316 26.16 21.05 10.16
C SER A 316 26.07 19.90 9.17
N ILE A 317 25.96 18.68 9.73
CA ILE A 317 25.67 17.46 8.95
C ILE A 317 24.17 17.39 8.75
N LEU A 318 23.72 17.34 7.49
CA LEU A 318 22.32 17.19 7.15
C LEU A 318 21.91 15.71 7.26
N GLN A 319 20.72 15.46 7.81
CA GLN A 319 20.14 14.12 7.85
C GLN A 319 19.24 13.90 6.65
N ILE A 320 19.26 12.70 6.06
CA ILE A 320 18.33 12.32 4.99
C ILE A 320 16.89 12.43 5.53
N GLY A 321 16.02 13.09 4.78
CA GLY A 321 14.65 13.38 5.22
C GLY A 321 14.49 14.65 6.05
N GLN A 322 15.58 15.32 6.44
CA GLN A 322 15.51 16.60 7.13
C GLN A 322 14.84 17.65 6.23
N LYS A 323 13.86 18.36 6.79
CA LYS A 323 13.23 19.49 6.09
C LYS A 323 14.02 20.77 6.36
N ILE A 324 14.42 21.46 5.33
CA ILE A 324 15.12 22.74 5.40
C ILE A 324 14.40 23.79 4.55
N ARG A 325 14.29 24.99 5.09
CA ARG A 325 13.73 26.14 4.39
C ARG A 325 14.78 26.68 3.40
N VAL A 326 14.38 26.88 2.12
CA VAL A 326 15.31 27.29 1.08
C VAL A 326 15.01 28.70 0.52
N LYS A 327 13.85 29.25 0.86
CA LYS A 327 13.43 30.65 0.63
C LYS A 327 12.54 31.14 1.74
#